data_d57becba171873aa5a30a2f6e1c7ebe2
#
_entry.id   d57becba171873aa5a30a2f6e1c7ebe2
#
_cell.length_a   1.000
_cell.length_b   1.000
_cell.length_c   1.000
_cell.angle_alpha   90.00
_cell.angle_beta   90.00
_cell.angle_gamma   90.00
#
_symmetry.space_group_name_H-M   'P 1'
#
loop_
_entity.id
_entity.type
_entity.pdbx_description
1 polymer ?
#
loop_
_entity_poly.entity_id
_entity_poly.type
_entity_poly.pdbx_seq_one_letter_code
_entity_poly.pdbx_strand_id
1 'polypeptide(L)' 'MTSIPLESMSFEDALRELEAIVRRLEEGKTSLEDAIKAYERGASLRTHCEKKLKDARLRVEQIVVGADGTLTTKPISFEE' A
#
# COMPACT_ATOMS: atom_id res chain seq x y z
N MET A 1 -13.29 -9.58 -15.68
CA MET A 1 -12.66 -9.70 -14.79
C MET A 1 -12.96 -8.92 -13.77
N THR A 2 -12.95 -9.23 -12.78
CA THR A 2 -13.31 -8.46 -11.84
C THR A 2 -12.30 -8.08 -11.04
N SER A 3 -12.26 -7.00 -10.59
CA SER A 3 -11.30 -6.55 -9.72
C SER A 3 -11.80 -6.72 -8.38
N ILE A 4 -11.00 -7.06 -7.48
CA ILE A 4 -11.33 -7.14 -6.10
C ILE A 4 -11.52 -5.75 -5.57
N PRO A 5 -12.56 -5.51 -4.83
CA PRO A 5 -12.78 -4.18 -4.27
C PRO A 5 -11.59 -3.79 -3.43
N LEU A 6 -11.16 -2.57 -3.61
CA LEU A 6 -9.98 -2.12 -2.94
C LEU A 6 -10.08 -2.25 -1.46
N GLU A 7 -11.19 -1.97 -0.88
CA GLU A 7 -11.31 -2.04 0.57
C GLU A 7 -11.08 -3.44 1.11
N SER A 8 -11.28 -4.44 0.27
CA SER A 8 -11.09 -5.79 0.72
C SER A 8 -9.70 -6.32 0.46
N MET A 9 -8.85 -5.55 -0.17
CA MET A 9 -7.55 -6.05 -0.51
C MET A 9 -6.59 -5.96 0.64
N SER A 10 -5.77 -6.97 0.79
CA SER A 10 -4.70 -6.89 1.77
C SER A 10 -3.63 -5.97 1.24
N PHE A 11 -2.76 -5.52 2.11
CA PHE A 11 -1.65 -4.68 1.71
C PHE A 11 -0.79 -5.42 0.69
N GLU A 12 -0.52 -6.68 0.94
CA GLU A 12 0.35 -7.45 0.05
C GLU A 12 -0.25 -7.60 -1.33
N ASP A 13 -1.55 -7.85 -1.40
CA ASP A 13 -2.18 -8.00 -2.70
C ASP A 13 -2.23 -6.67 -3.43
N ALA A 14 -2.49 -5.59 -2.71
CA ALA A 14 -2.52 -4.28 -3.33
C ALA A 14 -1.15 -3.90 -3.85
N LEU A 15 -0.11 -4.21 -3.09
CA LEU A 15 1.23 -3.90 -3.51
C LEU A 15 1.61 -4.70 -4.73
N ARG A 16 1.21 -5.97 -4.75
CA ARG A 16 1.52 -6.82 -5.88
C ARG A 16 0.85 -6.31 -7.15
N GLU A 17 -0.39 -5.88 -7.03
CA GLU A 17 -1.07 -5.36 -8.19
C GLU A 17 -0.43 -4.04 -8.64
N LEU A 18 -0.04 -3.20 -7.69
CA LEU A 18 0.59 -1.95 -8.01
C LEU A 18 1.90 -2.18 -8.76
N GLU A 19 2.68 -3.15 -8.30
CA GLU A 19 3.93 -3.46 -8.97
C GLU A 19 3.69 -3.94 -10.40
N ALA A 20 2.64 -4.71 -10.60
CA ALA A 20 2.33 -5.19 -11.93
C ALA A 20 1.92 -4.03 -12.85
N ILE A 21 1.20 -3.06 -12.30
CA ILE A 21 0.80 -1.91 -13.08
C ILE A 21 2.01 -1.08 -13.46
N VAL A 22 2.92 -0.86 -12.53
CA VAL A 22 4.10 -0.08 -12.82
C VAL A 22 4.91 -0.75 -13.91
N ARG A 23 5.05 -2.07 -13.81
CA ARG A 23 5.82 -2.78 -14.80
C ARG A 23 5.17 -2.66 -16.18
N ARG A 24 3.87 -2.75 -16.22
CA ARG A 24 3.19 -2.63 -17.48
C ARG A 24 3.35 -1.24 -18.08
N LEU A 25 3.29 -0.21 -17.27
CA LEU A 25 3.47 1.14 -17.75
C LEU A 25 4.91 1.37 -18.21
N GLU A 26 5.85 0.76 -17.53
CA GLU A 26 7.24 0.92 -17.92
C GLU A 26 7.53 0.26 -19.26
N GLU A 27 6.83 -0.79 -19.58
CA GLU A 27 7.05 -1.44 -20.85
C GLU A 27 6.54 -0.60 -22.01
N GLY A 28 5.61 0.29 -21.72
CA GLY A 28 5.17 1.19 -22.78
C GLY A 28 4.45 0.56 -23.93
N LYS A 29 3.87 -0.62 -23.72
CA LYS A 29 3.17 -1.26 -24.77
C LYS A 29 1.68 -1.13 -24.72
N THR A 30 1.18 -0.36 -23.80
CA THR A 30 -0.22 -0.21 -23.65
C THR A 30 -0.72 0.97 -24.43
N SER A 31 -1.96 0.99 -24.83
CA SER A 31 -2.51 2.16 -25.47
C SER A 31 -2.59 3.28 -24.46
N LEU A 32 -2.72 4.48 -24.92
CA LEU A 32 -2.82 5.61 -24.02
C LEU A 32 -4.01 5.48 -23.11
N GLU A 33 -5.14 5.05 -23.65
CA GLU A 33 -6.32 4.92 -22.84
C GLU A 33 -6.15 3.90 -21.74
N ASP A 34 -5.55 2.77 -22.08
CA ASP A 34 -5.30 1.74 -21.08
C ASP A 34 -4.26 2.20 -20.08
N ALA A 35 -3.30 2.98 -20.50
CA ALA A 35 -2.30 3.48 -19.59
C ALA A 35 -2.93 4.44 -18.58
N ILE A 36 -3.88 5.25 -19.02
CA ILE A 36 -4.55 6.16 -18.10
C ILE A 36 -5.35 5.38 -17.07
N LYS A 37 -6.06 4.34 -17.52
CA LYS A 37 -6.84 3.54 -16.59
C LYS A 37 -5.92 2.83 -15.60
N ALA A 38 -4.80 2.34 -16.08
CA ALA A 38 -3.86 1.67 -15.20
C ALA A 38 -3.29 2.67 -14.19
N TYR A 39 -3.00 3.87 -14.63
CA TYR A 39 -2.48 4.88 -13.74
C TYR A 39 -3.50 5.22 -12.64
N GLU A 40 -4.76 5.35 -13.04
CA GLU A 40 -5.80 5.66 -12.05
C GLU A 40 -5.94 4.54 -11.03
N ARG A 41 -5.90 3.30 -11.51
CA ARG A 41 -5.97 2.17 -10.59
C ARG A 41 -4.74 2.16 -9.68
N GLY A 42 -3.58 2.45 -10.23
CA GLY A 42 -2.36 2.49 -9.45
C GLY A 42 -2.41 3.56 -8.37
N ALA A 43 -2.99 4.71 -8.68
CA ALA A 43 -3.09 5.77 -7.69
C ALA A 43 -3.99 5.34 -6.53
N SER A 44 -5.08 4.64 -6.85
CA SER A 44 -5.97 4.15 -5.80
C SER A 44 -5.28 3.09 -4.95
N LEU A 45 -4.54 2.20 -5.59
CA LEU A 45 -3.82 1.18 -4.86
C LEU A 45 -2.77 1.79 -3.96
N ARG A 46 -2.10 2.83 -4.44
CA ARG A 46 -1.08 3.49 -3.65
C ARG A 46 -1.71 4.11 -2.40
N THR A 47 -2.83 4.77 -2.55
CA THR A 47 -3.50 5.37 -1.41
C THR A 47 -3.92 4.29 -0.42
N HIS A 48 -4.41 3.17 -0.93
CA HIS A 48 -4.83 2.08 -0.07
C HIS A 48 -3.63 1.52 0.72
N CYS A 49 -2.50 1.36 0.05
CA CYS A 49 -1.31 0.87 0.73
C CYS A 49 -0.82 1.86 1.77
N GLU A 50 -0.87 3.14 1.47
CA GLU A 50 -0.43 4.14 2.42
C GLU A 50 -1.32 4.14 3.66
N LYS A 51 -2.60 3.94 3.45
CA LYS A 51 -3.51 3.91 4.58
C LYS A 51 -3.24 2.69 5.44
N LYS A 52 -2.99 1.54 4.81
CA LYS A 52 -2.70 0.35 5.58
C LYS A 52 -1.40 0.49 6.35
N LEU A 53 -0.41 1.10 5.76
CA LEU A 53 0.85 1.31 6.46
C LEU A 53 0.68 2.25 7.63
N LYS A 54 -0.12 3.28 7.46
CA LYS A 54 -0.35 4.22 8.53
C LYS A 54 -1.06 3.53 9.69
N ASP A 55 -2.06 2.70 9.37
CA ASP A 55 -2.78 1.99 10.40
C ASP A 55 -1.85 1.02 11.14
N ALA A 56 -1.01 0.35 10.41
CA ALA A 56 -0.08 -0.59 11.03
C ALA A 56 0.90 0.13 11.93
N ARG A 57 1.37 1.29 11.49
CA ARG A 57 2.31 2.04 12.31
C ARG A 57 1.63 2.49 13.60
N LEU A 58 0.40 2.95 13.51
CA LEU A 58 -0.29 3.38 14.71
C LEU A 58 -0.49 2.23 15.68
N ARG A 59 -0.77 1.04 15.16
CA ARG A 59 -0.93 -0.08 16.05
C ARG A 59 0.36 -0.45 16.72
N VAL A 60 1.45 -0.39 16.01
CA VAL A 60 2.73 -0.72 16.60
C VAL A 60 3.07 0.30 17.69
N GLU A 61 2.80 1.56 17.43
CA GLU A 61 3.07 2.57 18.43
C GLU A 61 2.24 2.35 19.68
N GLN A 62 1.01 1.95 19.51
CA GLN A 62 0.16 1.70 20.67
C GLN A 62 0.68 0.52 21.46
N ILE A 63 1.13 -0.51 20.80
CA ILE A 63 1.67 -1.65 21.50
C ILE A 63 2.91 -1.28 22.26
N VAL A 64 3.79 -0.56 21.65
CA VAL A 64 5.02 -0.20 22.30
C VAL A 64 4.76 0.69 23.50
N VAL A 65 3.95 1.70 23.35
CA VAL A 65 3.73 2.57 24.45
C VAL A 65 2.85 1.93 25.47
N GLY A 66 1.84 1.23 25.03
CA GLY A 66 0.93 0.71 25.99
C GLY A 66 1.41 -0.48 26.72
N ALA A 67 2.26 -1.23 26.14
CA ALA A 67 2.69 -2.44 26.71
C ALA A 67 3.31 -2.19 28.00
N ASP A 68 4.14 -1.30 28.21
CA ASP A 68 4.61 -1.07 29.46
C ASP A 68 4.93 0.26 29.59
N GLY A 69 4.56 1.04 28.84
CA GLY A 69 4.76 2.39 29.01
C GLY A 69 6.14 2.75 29.09
N THR A 70 6.96 1.93 29.28
CA THR A 70 8.25 2.39 29.40
C THR A 70 9.00 1.92 28.35
N LEU A 71 8.60 1.24 27.54
CA LEU A 71 9.38 0.78 26.58
C LEU A 71 9.99 1.66 25.90
N THR A 72 10.21 2.29 25.95
CA THR A 72 10.86 3.13 25.33
C THR A 72 11.37 3.04 24.20
N THR A 73 11.60 2.54 23.87
CA THR A 73 12.22 2.43 22.78
C THR A 73 11.80 3.12 21.72
N LYS A 74 12.37 3.29 20.83
CA LYS A 74 12.05 4.00 19.79
C LYS A 74 11.14 3.28 18.98
N PRO A 75 10.31 3.85 18.32
CA PRO A 75 9.39 3.26 17.46
C PRO A 75 10.06 2.51 16.37
N ILE A 76 9.49 1.46 15.95
CA ILE A 76 10.05 0.73 14.89
C ILE A 76 9.83 1.47 13.62
N SER A 77 10.83 1.59 12.83
CA SER A 77 10.74 2.33 11.63
C SER A 77 10.49 1.40 10.48
N PHE A 78 9.54 1.69 9.70
CA PHE A 78 9.30 0.88 8.58
C PHE A 78 9.84 1.47 7.34
N GLU A 79 10.52 2.52 7.46
CA GLU A 79 11.00 3.05 6.30
C GLU A 79 12.12 2.65 6.02
N GLU A 80 12.59 2.50 5.63
CA GLU A 80 13.69 2.17 5.37
C GLU A 80 13.79 1.92 4.93
#